data_c7afcf4154492f3e53299338c546973e
#
_entry.id   c7afcf4154492f3e53299338c546973e
#
_cell.length_a   1.000
_cell.length_b   1.000
_cell.length_c   1.000
_cell.angle_alpha   90.00
_cell.angle_beta   90.00
_cell.angle_gamma   90.00
#
_symmetry.space_group_name_H-M   'P 1'
#
loop_
_entity.id
_entity.type
_entity.pdbx_description
1 polymer ?
#
loop_
_entity_poly.entity_id
_entity_poly.type
_entity_poly.pdbx_seq_one_letter_code
_entity_poly.pdbx_strand_id
1 'polypeptide(L)'
;MPHLEVHHETLDRFRIRIRGHEVVVDQPRPASDDAGPTPTELFVSSLAACAGFYARRYLARHGLSDGGLVVASDFEWAPDHSRVAAVALRVEVPGGVPDALRPALLRAVERCTVHESMREGVAVTCAVATSPLGIAS
;
A
#
# COMPACT_ATOMS: atom_id res chain seq x y z
N MET A 1 19.47 5.04 6.56
CA MET A 1 18.34 5.16 5.65
C MET A 1 17.82 3.79 5.26
N PRO A 2 16.52 3.55 5.35
CA PRO A 2 15.98 2.34 4.78
C PRO A 2 16.33 2.27 3.29
N HIS A 3 16.62 1.07 2.83
CA HIS A 3 17.03 0.82 1.46
C HIS A 3 16.23 -0.33 0.89
N LEU A 4 15.74 -0.16 -0.31
CA LEU A 4 15.08 -1.21 -1.06
C LEU A 4 15.54 -1.17 -2.51
N GLU A 5 15.48 -2.31 -3.18
CA GLU A 5 15.84 -2.44 -4.58
C GLU A 5 14.75 -3.16 -5.35
N VAL A 6 14.59 -2.79 -6.61
CA VAL A 6 13.65 -3.42 -7.52
C VAL A 6 14.43 -3.94 -8.72
N HIS A 7 14.42 -5.26 -8.91
CA HIS A 7 15.20 -5.93 -9.95
C HIS A 7 14.28 -6.44 -11.06
N HIS A 8 14.61 -6.09 -12.30
CA HIS A 8 13.90 -6.62 -13.46
C HIS A 8 14.20 -8.13 -13.61
N GLU A 9 13.18 -8.90 -13.95
CA GLU A 9 13.33 -10.34 -14.20
C GLU A 9 13.07 -10.69 -15.65
N THR A 10 11.85 -10.46 -16.13
CA THR A 10 11.47 -10.75 -17.51
C THR A 10 10.21 -9.95 -17.85
N LEU A 11 10.01 -9.58 -19.11
CA LEU A 11 8.86 -8.78 -19.55
C LEU A 11 8.66 -7.57 -18.62
N ASP A 12 7.49 -7.43 -18.01
CA ASP A 12 7.18 -6.36 -17.06
C ASP A 12 7.28 -6.82 -15.61
N ARG A 13 7.87 -8.00 -15.36
CA ARG A 13 7.99 -8.54 -14.02
C ARG A 13 9.24 -8.04 -13.33
N PHE A 14 9.06 -7.57 -12.10
CA PHE A 14 10.12 -7.12 -11.21
C PHE A 14 10.01 -7.79 -9.85
N ARG A 15 11.13 -7.87 -9.16
CA ARG A 15 11.21 -8.36 -7.78
C ARG A 15 11.66 -7.24 -6.88
N ILE A 16 10.84 -6.93 -5.89
CA ILE A 16 11.15 -5.93 -4.85
C ILE A 16 11.82 -6.67 -3.71
N ARG A 17 12.95 -6.13 -3.23
CA ARG A 17 13.68 -6.65 -2.07
C ARG A 17 13.73 -5.59 -1.00
N ILE A 18 13.19 -5.92 0.18
CA ILE A 18 13.12 -5.01 1.33
C ILE A 18 13.48 -5.80 2.58
N ARG A 19 14.62 -5.50 3.24
CA ARG A 19 15.01 -6.08 4.52
C ARG A 19 14.96 -7.62 4.55
N GLY A 20 15.24 -8.31 3.49
CA GLY A 20 15.11 -9.77 3.43
C GLY A 20 13.73 -10.28 3.01
N HIS A 21 12.79 -9.39 2.75
CA HIS A 21 11.50 -9.74 2.16
C HIS A 21 11.55 -9.55 0.66
N GLU A 22 10.79 -10.36 -0.06
CA GLU A 22 10.66 -10.24 -1.50
C GLU A 22 9.20 -10.19 -1.91
N VAL A 23 8.89 -9.30 -2.86
CA VAL A 23 7.56 -9.16 -3.43
C VAL A 23 7.70 -9.11 -4.94
N VAL A 24 6.96 -9.95 -5.65
CA VAL A 24 6.92 -9.94 -7.11
C VAL A 24 5.82 -9.01 -7.58
N VAL A 25 6.14 -8.13 -8.53
CA VAL A 25 5.19 -7.25 -9.21
C VAL A 25 5.24 -7.55 -10.70
N ASP A 26 4.10 -7.41 -11.36
CA ASP A 26 3.99 -7.74 -12.78
C ASP A 26 2.83 -6.96 -13.40
N GLN A 27 2.58 -7.20 -14.68
CA GLN A 27 1.41 -6.70 -15.37
C GLN A 27 0.53 -7.88 -15.80
N PRO A 28 -0.79 -7.66 -15.95
CA PRO A 28 -1.70 -8.72 -16.41
C PRO A 28 -1.36 -9.18 -17.83
N ARG A 29 -1.82 -10.39 -18.17
CA ARG A 29 -1.78 -10.86 -19.55
C ARG A 29 -2.71 -10.01 -20.42
N PRO A 30 -2.38 -9.79 -21.71
CA PRO A 30 -1.26 -10.37 -22.45
C PRO A 30 0.05 -9.60 -22.36
N ALA A 31 0.08 -8.46 -21.66
CA ALA A 31 1.27 -7.61 -21.60
C ALA A 31 2.44 -8.31 -20.92
N SER A 32 2.19 -9.06 -19.85
CA SER A 32 3.20 -9.84 -19.15
C SER A 32 2.59 -11.15 -18.64
N ASP A 33 3.18 -11.78 -17.61
CA ASP A 33 2.80 -13.10 -17.14
C ASP A 33 1.78 -13.12 -16.01
N ASP A 34 1.40 -11.96 -15.50
CA ASP A 34 0.51 -11.83 -14.33
C ASP A 34 1.01 -12.63 -13.12
N ALA A 35 2.32 -12.55 -12.87
CA ALA A 35 2.96 -13.30 -11.80
C ALA A 35 2.82 -12.66 -10.43
N GLY A 36 2.26 -11.46 -10.36
CA GLY A 36 2.04 -10.73 -9.12
C GLY A 36 1.17 -9.50 -9.36
N PRO A 37 0.80 -8.79 -8.29
CA PRO A 37 0.03 -7.57 -8.42
C PRO A 37 0.82 -6.49 -9.18
N THR A 38 0.10 -5.53 -9.74
CA THR A 38 0.73 -4.38 -10.38
C THR A 38 1.26 -3.40 -9.32
N PRO A 39 2.22 -2.53 -9.67
CA PRO A 39 2.64 -1.46 -8.77
C PRO A 39 1.48 -0.58 -8.30
N THR A 40 0.51 -0.29 -9.17
CA THR A 40 -0.67 0.50 -8.79
C THR A 40 -1.50 -0.22 -7.73
N GLU A 41 -1.71 -1.53 -7.89
CA GLU A 41 -2.40 -2.33 -6.88
C GLU A 41 -1.65 -2.35 -5.56
N LEU A 42 -0.31 -2.41 -5.59
CA LEU A 42 0.51 -2.32 -4.38
C LEU A 42 0.38 -0.94 -3.72
N PHE A 43 0.32 0.12 -4.50
CA PHE A 43 0.13 1.46 -3.99
C PHE A 43 -1.19 1.56 -3.19
N VAL A 44 -2.29 1.09 -3.76
CA VAL A 44 -3.59 1.06 -3.07
C VAL A 44 -3.56 0.13 -1.88
N SER A 45 -2.94 -1.05 -2.02
CA SER A 45 -2.82 -2.03 -0.94
C SER A 45 -2.01 -1.50 0.24
N SER A 46 -0.99 -0.68 -0.01
CA SER A 46 -0.19 -0.08 1.08
C SER A 46 -1.05 0.83 1.94
N LEU A 47 -1.95 1.60 1.34
CA LEU A 47 -2.90 2.44 2.07
C LEU A 47 -3.86 1.57 2.90
N ALA A 48 -4.44 0.54 2.29
CA ALA A 48 -5.37 -0.35 2.99
C ALA A 48 -4.70 -1.09 4.15
N ALA A 49 -3.47 -1.58 3.95
CA ALA A 49 -2.71 -2.27 4.99
C ALA A 49 -2.36 -1.33 6.15
N CYS A 50 -1.98 -0.09 5.83
CA CYS A 50 -1.67 0.91 6.84
C CYS A 50 -2.92 1.28 7.65
N ALA A 51 -4.06 1.46 6.98
CA ALA A 51 -5.34 1.71 7.63
C ALA A 51 -5.71 0.55 8.57
N GLY A 52 -5.51 -0.70 8.10
CA GLY A 52 -5.76 -1.89 8.89
C GLY A 52 -4.90 -1.96 10.15
N PHE A 53 -3.63 -1.60 10.02
CA PHE A 53 -2.71 -1.54 11.16
C PHE A 53 -3.22 -0.57 12.24
N TYR A 54 -3.64 0.63 11.84
CA TYR A 54 -4.14 1.61 12.80
C TYR A 54 -5.50 1.23 13.35
N ALA A 55 -6.37 0.63 12.55
CA ALA A 55 -7.65 0.11 13.03
C ALA A 55 -7.43 -0.96 14.10
N ARG A 56 -6.56 -1.94 13.84
CA ARG A 56 -6.25 -3.00 14.80
C ARG A 56 -5.72 -2.45 16.11
N ARG A 57 -4.81 -1.48 16.05
CA ARG A 57 -4.26 -0.85 17.26
C ARG A 57 -5.33 -0.12 18.07
N TYR A 58 -6.24 0.56 17.40
CA TYR A 58 -7.36 1.23 18.07
C TYR A 58 -8.25 0.19 18.78
N LEU A 59 -8.63 -0.88 18.08
CA LEU A 59 -9.46 -1.93 18.67
C LEU A 59 -8.78 -2.54 19.90
N ALA A 60 -7.50 -2.86 19.80
CA ALA A 60 -6.74 -3.44 20.91
C ALA A 60 -6.72 -2.51 22.15
N ARG A 61 -6.50 -1.21 21.93
CA ARG A 61 -6.48 -0.23 23.03
C ARG A 61 -7.84 -0.06 23.72
N HIS A 62 -8.92 -0.36 23.02
CA HIS A 62 -10.27 -0.22 23.57
C HIS A 62 -10.88 -1.57 23.97
N GLY A 63 -10.06 -2.62 24.03
CA GLY A 63 -10.53 -3.95 24.44
C GLY A 63 -11.54 -4.57 23.48
N LEU A 64 -11.54 -4.14 22.21
CA LEU A 64 -12.44 -4.65 21.19
C LEU A 64 -11.77 -5.75 20.37
N SER A 65 -12.58 -6.69 19.85
CA SER A 65 -12.06 -7.79 19.05
C SER A 65 -11.60 -7.32 17.68
N ASP A 66 -10.42 -7.76 17.27
CA ASP A 66 -9.91 -7.60 15.90
C ASP A 66 -10.13 -8.84 15.03
N GLY A 67 -10.85 -9.83 15.55
CA GLY A 67 -11.12 -11.08 14.82
C GLY A 67 -11.88 -10.82 13.52
N GLY A 68 -11.33 -11.29 12.41
CA GLY A 68 -11.94 -11.10 11.10
C GLY A 68 -11.87 -9.69 10.54
N LEU A 69 -11.03 -8.81 11.14
CA LEU A 69 -10.82 -7.45 10.62
C LEU A 69 -10.38 -7.49 9.16
N VAL A 70 -11.10 -6.75 8.32
CA VAL A 70 -10.79 -6.60 6.88
C VAL A 70 -10.84 -5.14 6.51
N VAL A 71 -9.91 -4.71 5.68
CA VAL A 71 -10.01 -3.42 5.00
C VAL A 71 -10.17 -3.72 3.52
N ALA A 72 -11.37 -3.45 3.00
CA ALA A 72 -11.65 -3.54 1.58
C ALA A 72 -11.38 -2.19 0.93
N SER A 73 -10.84 -2.20 -0.27
CA SER A 73 -10.58 -0.96 -0.99
C SER A 73 -10.95 -1.08 -2.45
N ASP A 74 -11.55 0.00 -2.96
CA ASP A 74 -11.80 0.22 -4.38
C ASP A 74 -11.05 1.48 -4.80
N PHE A 75 -10.62 1.53 -6.06
CA PHE A 75 -9.96 2.73 -6.56
C PHE A 75 -10.44 3.08 -7.96
N GLU A 76 -10.29 4.33 -8.30
CA GLU A 76 -10.66 4.86 -9.61
C GLU A 76 -9.45 5.55 -10.24
N TRP A 77 -9.29 5.30 -11.53
CA TRP A 77 -8.30 6.00 -12.35
C TRP A 77 -8.78 7.42 -12.68
N ALA A 78 -7.84 8.33 -12.86
CA ALA A 78 -8.15 9.60 -13.52
C ALA A 78 -8.68 9.32 -14.95
N PRO A 79 -9.45 10.26 -15.55
CA PRO A 79 -10.03 10.03 -16.87
C PRO A 79 -9.02 9.66 -17.96
N ASP A 80 -7.78 10.17 -17.87
CA ASP A 80 -6.71 9.86 -18.82
C ASP A 80 -5.87 8.64 -18.41
N HIS A 81 -6.24 7.94 -17.33
CA HIS A 81 -5.54 6.78 -16.77
C HIS A 81 -4.09 7.05 -16.36
N SER A 82 -3.71 8.30 -16.15
CA SER A 82 -2.34 8.66 -15.77
C SER A 82 -2.03 8.42 -14.29
N ARG A 83 -3.04 8.34 -13.46
CA ARG A 83 -2.89 8.22 -12.00
C ARG A 83 -4.16 7.66 -11.37
N VAL A 84 -4.01 7.18 -10.14
CA VAL A 84 -5.17 6.88 -9.28
C VAL A 84 -5.75 8.20 -8.81
N ALA A 85 -7.04 8.42 -9.04
CA ALA A 85 -7.71 9.65 -8.69
C ALA A 85 -8.45 9.56 -7.36
N ALA A 86 -8.92 8.37 -6.98
CA ALA A 86 -9.68 8.18 -5.75
C ALA A 86 -9.49 6.76 -5.22
N VAL A 87 -9.49 6.63 -3.90
CA VAL A 87 -9.48 5.36 -3.20
C VAL A 87 -10.56 5.42 -2.13
N ALA A 88 -11.43 4.42 -2.09
CA ALA A 88 -12.42 4.25 -1.04
C ALA A 88 -12.03 3.05 -0.18
N LEU A 89 -11.91 3.26 1.12
CA LEU A 89 -11.62 2.20 2.08
C LEU A 89 -12.86 1.90 2.91
N ARG A 90 -13.09 0.62 3.16
CA ARG A 90 -14.11 0.17 4.10
C ARG A 90 -13.47 -0.75 5.12
N VAL A 91 -13.53 -0.34 6.39
CA VAL A 91 -13.02 -1.13 7.50
C VAL A 91 -14.17 -1.99 8.04
N GLU A 92 -14.03 -3.28 7.95
CA GLU A 92 -15.02 -4.24 8.42
C GLU A 92 -14.56 -4.86 9.73
N VAL A 93 -15.35 -4.66 10.79
CA VAL A 93 -15.05 -5.16 12.15
C VAL A 93 -16.17 -6.10 12.57
N PRO A 94 -16.06 -7.41 12.28
CA PRO A 94 -17.12 -8.37 12.59
C PRO A 94 -17.49 -8.44 14.07
N GLY A 95 -16.51 -8.22 14.97
CA GLY A 95 -16.77 -8.20 16.40
C GLY A 95 -17.55 -6.98 16.88
N GLY A 96 -17.78 -6.01 15.99
CA GLY A 96 -18.54 -4.82 16.29
C GLY A 96 -17.74 -3.70 16.93
N VAL A 97 -18.22 -2.48 16.75
CA VAL A 97 -17.68 -1.27 17.37
C VAL A 97 -18.86 -0.48 17.92
N PRO A 98 -18.86 -0.13 19.21
CA PRO A 98 -19.91 0.74 19.75
C PRO A 98 -20.05 2.02 18.93
N ASP A 99 -21.27 2.47 18.67
CA ASP A 99 -21.54 3.63 17.85
C ASP A 99 -20.78 4.87 18.33
N ALA A 100 -20.65 5.04 19.63
CA ALA A 100 -19.93 6.17 20.22
C ALA A 100 -18.44 6.19 19.87
N LEU A 101 -17.84 5.04 19.54
CA LEU A 101 -16.41 4.91 19.24
C LEU A 101 -16.11 4.94 17.74
N ARG A 102 -17.11 4.81 16.87
CA ARG A 102 -16.91 4.78 15.42
C ARG A 102 -16.20 6.03 14.87
N PRO A 103 -16.59 7.26 15.28
CA PRO A 103 -15.89 8.44 14.79
C PRO A 103 -14.40 8.47 15.15
N ALA A 104 -14.04 8.04 16.36
CA ALA A 104 -12.64 8.00 16.80
C ALA A 104 -11.84 6.93 16.05
N LEU A 105 -12.45 5.76 15.80
CA LEU A 105 -11.82 4.73 14.97
C LEU A 105 -11.57 5.25 13.56
N LEU A 106 -12.54 5.93 12.95
CA LEU A 106 -12.39 6.50 11.63
C LEU A 106 -11.24 7.52 11.58
N ARG A 107 -11.15 8.39 12.59
CA ARG A 107 -10.04 9.35 12.68
C ARG A 107 -8.69 8.65 12.81
N ALA A 108 -8.61 7.55 13.56
CA ALA A 108 -7.38 6.78 13.71
C ALA A 108 -6.94 6.19 12.36
N VAL A 109 -7.87 5.65 11.60
CA VAL A 109 -7.63 5.08 10.26
C VAL A 109 -7.18 6.18 9.28
N GLU A 110 -7.81 7.33 9.31
CA GLU A 110 -7.50 8.45 8.41
C GLU A 110 -6.14 9.10 8.68
N ARG A 111 -5.55 8.86 9.85
CA ARG A 111 -4.24 9.38 10.23
C ARG A 111 -3.10 8.41 9.99
N CYS A 112 -3.31 7.38 9.19
CA CYS A 112 -2.23 6.43 8.92
C CYS A 112 -1.11 7.09 8.12
N THR A 113 0.11 6.57 8.29
CA THR A 113 1.32 7.15 7.70
C THR A 113 1.22 7.27 6.18
N VAL A 114 0.71 6.23 5.52
CA VAL A 114 0.57 6.23 4.05
C VAL A 114 -0.45 7.27 3.62
N HIS A 115 -1.59 7.39 4.31
CA HIS A 115 -2.61 8.38 3.98
C HIS A 115 -2.08 9.81 4.16
N GLU A 116 -1.37 10.07 5.26
CA GLU A 116 -0.75 11.38 5.48
C GLU A 116 0.28 11.71 4.39
N SER A 117 1.06 10.71 3.97
CA SER A 117 2.02 10.88 2.87
C SER A 117 1.34 11.23 1.55
N MET A 118 0.20 10.61 1.27
CA MET A 118 -0.58 10.92 0.06
C MET A 118 -1.17 12.35 0.13
N ARG A 119 -1.66 12.74 1.30
CA ARG A 119 -2.28 14.05 1.48
C ARG A 119 -1.28 15.19 1.33
N GLU A 120 -0.12 15.07 1.97
CA GLU A 120 0.92 16.11 1.93
C GLU A 120 1.75 16.05 0.64
N GLY A 121 1.74 14.92 -0.03
CA GLY A 121 2.59 14.66 -1.16
C GLY A 121 4.00 14.26 -0.75
N VAL A 122 4.71 13.61 -1.64
CA VAL A 122 6.06 13.10 -1.43
C VAL A 122 6.96 13.67 -2.51
N ALA A 123 8.06 14.31 -2.10
CA ALA A 123 9.07 14.77 -3.06
C ALA A 123 9.83 13.55 -3.60
N VAL A 124 9.89 13.43 -4.93
CA VAL A 124 10.58 12.33 -5.60
C VAL A 124 11.66 12.91 -6.50
N THR A 125 12.87 12.38 -6.36
CA THR A 125 13.99 12.70 -7.24
C THR A 125 14.42 11.45 -7.99
N CYS A 126 14.83 11.61 -9.24
CA CYS A 126 15.26 10.49 -10.07
C CYS A 126 16.62 10.78 -10.69
N ALA A 127 17.42 9.73 -10.83
CA ALA A 127 18.71 9.80 -11.51
C ALA A 127 18.91 8.52 -12.31
N VAL A 128 19.74 8.58 -13.34
CA VAL A 128 20.10 7.40 -14.14
C VAL A 128 21.59 7.16 -13.99
N ALA A 129 21.95 5.93 -13.64
CA ALA A 129 23.34 5.49 -13.58
C ALA A 129 23.54 4.39 -14.63
N THR A 130 24.71 4.38 -15.26
CA THR A 130 25.05 3.42 -16.31
C THR A 130 26.00 2.32 -15.82
N SER A 131 26.34 2.32 -14.55
CA SER A 131 27.08 1.25 -13.91
C SER A 131 26.26 0.66 -12.76
N PRO A 132 26.51 -0.63 -12.40
CA PRO A 132 25.72 -1.28 -11.34
C PRO A 132 25.79 -0.53 -10.02
N LEU A 133 24.66 -0.43 -9.32
CA LEU A 133 24.57 0.17 -8.00
C LEU A 133 25.36 -0.68 -7.00
N GLY A 134 26.03 -0.01 -6.04
CA GLY A 134 26.78 -0.68 -4.99
C GLY A 134 28.15 -1.16 -5.41
N ILE A 135 28.55 -0.97 -6.67
CA ILE A 135 29.94 -1.21 -7.09
C ILE A 135 30.68 0.10 -6.92
N ALA A 136 31.58 0.11 -5.95
CA ALA A 136 32.50 1.24 -5.77
C ALA A 136 33.45 1.29 -6.96
N SER A 137 33.38 2.33 -7.71
CA SER A 137 34.34 2.56 -8.80
C SER A 137 35.59 3.25 -8.27
#